data_7d326461d8de45d9799daa5d85457d46
#
_entry.id   7d326461d8de45d9799daa5d85457d46
#
_cell.length_a   1.000
_cell.length_b   1.000
_cell.length_c   1.000
_cell.angle_alpha   90.00
_cell.angle_beta   90.00
_cell.angle_gamma   90.00
#
_symmetry.space_group_name_H-M   'P 1'
#
loop_
_entity.id
_entity.type
_entity.pdbx_description
1 polymer ?
#
loop_
_entity_poly.entity_id
_entity_poly.type
_entity_poly.pdbx_seq_one_letter_code
_entity_poly.pdbx_strand_id
1 'polypeptide(L)'
;MRSTRALFHTAALSVFLAGAAMATAHSANAADKITIMVGGYEKQIYLPAKLAEALGYFKEEGLDVELLNEAAGVDAENQLLAGGVQGVVGFYDHCVDLQAKGKFVESIVQFSQAPGEVVLVSSNHPEINAPSEFKGKTLGVTGLGSSTNFLTLFMASKAGLQSGDVVTVPVGAGGTFIAAMQQDQIQAGMTTEPTISRMVKTGEASVLVDMRTVESTRKALGGTYPAASLYMETAWVDAHKQEAQKLATAFVKTLKFINTHSAAEIAEKVPKDFYVGDKEGYIAALNAGKGMFTPDGVMPEDGPKTVLAVLSEFSKNVKGKRIDLSKTFTTEFVKNVN
;
A
#
# COMPACT_ATOMS: atom_id res chain seq x y z
N MET A 1 93.41 13.94 51.94
CA MET A 1 93.91 14.38 50.60
C MET A 1 92.80 14.21 49.58
N ARG A 2 92.46 15.26 48.80
CA ARG A 2 91.61 15.36 47.61
C ARG A 2 90.17 15.12 47.84
N SER A 3 89.24 16.06 48.05
CA SER A 3 88.67 17.09 47.16
C SER A 3 88.11 16.50 45.85
N THR A 4 86.74 16.43 45.71
CA THR A 4 86.07 16.67 44.45
C THR A 4 84.68 17.20 44.65
N ARG A 5 84.33 18.23 43.92
CA ARG A 5 83.17 19.13 44.00
C ARG A 5 81.91 18.47 43.49
N ALA A 6 80.84 18.81 44.16
CA ALA A 6 79.45 18.59 43.69
C ALA A 6 79.09 19.63 42.61
N LEU A 7 78.48 19.20 41.53
CA LEU A 7 77.80 20.01 40.55
C LEU A 7 76.30 19.78 40.64
N PHE A 8 75.56 20.80 41.00
CA PHE A 8 74.09 20.81 40.95
C PHE A 8 73.60 20.98 39.50
N HIS A 9 72.78 20.09 39.00
CA HIS A 9 72.03 20.28 37.78
C HIS A 9 70.54 20.36 38.14
N THR A 10 69.98 21.55 37.98
CA THR A 10 68.57 21.84 38.02
C THR A 10 67.89 21.29 36.76
N ALA A 11 67.06 20.24 36.91
CA ALA A 11 66.20 19.76 35.83
C ALA A 11 64.83 20.47 35.95
N ALA A 12 64.53 21.24 34.93
CA ALA A 12 63.23 21.89 34.76
C ALA A 12 62.17 20.85 34.36
N LEU A 13 61.13 20.72 35.13
CA LEU A 13 60.00 19.81 34.89
C LEU A 13 58.99 20.49 33.97
N SER A 14 59.01 20.17 32.67
CA SER A 14 58.01 20.61 31.71
C SER A 14 56.78 19.73 31.81
N VAL A 15 55.68 20.23 32.35
CA VAL A 15 54.38 19.58 32.38
C VAL A 15 53.73 19.75 31.02
N PHE A 16 53.67 18.68 30.22
CA PHE A 16 52.86 18.58 29.00
C PHE A 16 51.42 18.27 29.41
N LEU A 17 50.50 19.24 29.35
CA LEU A 17 49.07 19.00 29.35
C LEU A 17 48.67 18.41 27.98
N ALA A 18 48.58 17.10 27.88
CA ALA A 18 47.93 16.44 26.77
C ALA A 18 46.39 16.52 27.00
N GLY A 19 45.77 17.49 26.33
CA GLY A 19 44.29 17.57 26.25
C GLY A 19 43.76 16.38 25.43
N ALA A 20 43.21 15.35 26.10
CA ALA A 20 42.45 14.32 25.47
C ALA A 20 41.13 14.89 24.98
N ALA A 21 41.05 15.26 23.70
CA ALA A 21 39.77 15.46 23.01
C ALA A 21 39.10 14.10 22.87
N MET A 22 38.19 13.78 23.77
CA MET A 22 37.25 12.67 23.58
C MET A 22 36.34 13.03 22.39
N ALA A 23 36.73 12.61 21.20
CA ALA A 23 35.81 12.52 20.08
C ALA A 23 34.75 11.48 20.48
N THR A 24 33.55 11.94 20.84
CA THR A 24 32.38 11.09 20.95
C THR A 24 32.10 10.57 19.54
N ALA A 25 32.66 9.38 19.22
CA ALA A 25 32.22 8.64 18.06
C ALA A 25 30.75 8.33 18.29
N HIS A 26 29.87 9.11 17.66
CA HIS A 26 28.52 8.67 17.45
C HIS A 26 28.64 7.41 16.59
N SER A 27 28.45 6.25 17.21
CA SER A 27 28.18 5.03 16.47
C SER A 27 26.95 5.33 15.63
N ALA A 28 27.15 5.52 14.33
CA ALA A 28 26.05 5.42 13.40
C ALA A 28 25.51 3.99 13.58
N ASN A 29 24.45 3.84 14.36
CA ASN A 29 23.69 2.62 14.36
C ASN A 29 23.34 2.39 12.89
N ALA A 30 23.81 1.27 12.31
CA ALA A 30 23.29 0.82 11.04
C ALA A 30 21.77 0.80 11.17
N ALA A 31 21.09 1.55 10.32
CA ALA A 31 19.64 1.56 10.32
C ALA A 31 19.15 0.13 10.16
N ASP A 32 18.26 -0.32 11.05
CA ASP A 32 17.71 -1.65 10.94
C ASP A 32 16.98 -1.76 9.59
N LYS A 33 17.29 -2.81 8.84
CA LYS A 33 16.71 -3.05 7.54
C LYS A 33 15.23 -3.39 7.71
N ILE A 34 14.36 -2.60 7.10
CA ILE A 34 12.91 -2.82 7.09
C ILE A 34 12.52 -3.31 5.70
N THR A 35 11.95 -4.50 5.62
CA THR A 35 11.45 -5.06 4.36
C THR A 35 9.94 -4.88 4.30
N ILE A 36 9.46 -4.28 3.21
CA ILE A 36 8.04 -4.02 2.96
C ILE A 36 7.64 -4.73 1.67
N MET A 37 6.61 -5.58 1.74
CA MET A 37 6.02 -6.23 0.58
C MET A 37 4.94 -5.34 -0.04
N VAL A 38 4.98 -5.17 -1.36
CA VAL A 38 3.98 -4.41 -2.11
C VAL A 38 3.10 -5.38 -2.91
N GLY A 39 1.80 -5.20 -2.87
CA GLY A 39 0.83 -6.06 -3.56
C GLY A 39 0.70 -5.79 -5.06
N GLY A 40 1.78 -5.41 -5.74
CA GLY A 40 1.89 -5.15 -7.18
C GLY A 40 2.41 -3.74 -7.49
N TYR A 41 3.69 -3.62 -7.81
CA TYR A 41 4.33 -2.31 -8.13
C TYR A 41 3.67 -1.59 -9.30
N GLU A 42 3.20 -2.34 -10.29
CA GLU A 42 2.59 -1.81 -11.51
C GLU A 42 1.23 -1.13 -11.25
N LYS A 43 0.60 -1.39 -10.11
CA LYS A 43 -0.69 -0.83 -9.75
C LYS A 43 -0.54 0.60 -9.26
N GLN A 44 -1.16 1.57 -9.93
CA GLN A 44 -1.07 2.98 -9.53
C GLN A 44 -1.55 3.25 -8.11
N ILE A 45 -2.45 2.44 -7.59
CA ILE A 45 -2.92 2.54 -6.19
C ILE A 45 -1.77 2.37 -5.17
N TYR A 46 -0.69 1.63 -5.52
CA TYR A 46 0.48 1.41 -4.67
C TYR A 46 1.67 2.31 -5.03
N LEU A 47 1.45 3.29 -5.92
CA LEU A 47 2.45 4.28 -6.31
C LEU A 47 3.24 4.88 -5.13
N PRO A 48 2.64 5.20 -3.96
CA PRO A 48 3.39 5.82 -2.86
C PRO A 48 4.63 5.03 -2.42
N ALA A 49 4.64 3.70 -2.52
CA ALA A 49 5.78 2.88 -2.11
C ALA A 49 7.04 3.19 -2.93
N LYS A 50 6.96 3.00 -4.25
CA LYS A 50 8.11 3.24 -5.14
C LYS A 50 8.43 4.73 -5.31
N LEU A 51 7.44 5.59 -5.17
CA LEU A 51 7.67 7.03 -5.22
C LEU A 51 8.44 7.53 -3.99
N ALA A 52 8.14 7.02 -2.78
CA ALA A 52 8.90 7.33 -1.57
C ALA A 52 10.38 6.90 -1.71
N GLU A 53 10.61 5.70 -2.25
CA GLU A 53 11.96 5.20 -2.54
C GLU A 53 12.68 6.09 -3.57
N ALA A 54 12.02 6.40 -4.69
CA ALA A 54 12.59 7.18 -5.79
C ALA A 54 12.89 8.64 -5.42
N LEU A 55 12.08 9.22 -4.53
CA LEU A 55 12.29 10.56 -3.96
C LEU A 55 13.32 10.58 -2.83
N GLY A 56 13.75 9.42 -2.34
CA GLY A 56 14.76 9.30 -1.29
C GLY A 56 14.22 9.52 0.13
N TYR A 57 12.90 9.59 0.32
CA TYR A 57 12.30 9.95 1.61
C TYR A 57 12.57 8.94 2.73
N PHE A 58 12.73 7.65 2.43
CA PHE A 58 13.17 6.67 3.42
C PHE A 58 14.59 6.99 3.94
N LYS A 59 15.51 7.34 3.05
CA LYS A 59 16.89 7.70 3.40
C LYS A 59 16.96 9.01 4.16
N GLU A 60 16.13 9.99 3.84
CA GLU A 60 16.02 11.24 4.58
C GLU A 60 15.62 11.01 6.04
N GLU A 61 14.74 10.03 6.30
CA GLU A 61 14.34 9.62 7.65
C GLU A 61 15.36 8.68 8.31
N GLY A 62 16.48 8.35 7.64
CA GLY A 62 17.50 7.44 8.17
C GLY A 62 17.04 5.99 8.24
N LEU A 63 16.18 5.57 7.31
CA LEU A 63 15.70 4.20 7.18
C LEU A 63 16.41 3.47 6.03
N ASP A 64 16.74 2.21 6.23
CA ASP A 64 17.12 1.26 5.18
C ASP A 64 15.89 0.40 4.83
N VAL A 65 15.12 0.84 3.84
CA VAL A 65 13.90 0.16 3.41
C VAL A 65 14.15 -0.61 2.13
N GLU A 66 13.86 -1.92 2.17
CA GLU A 66 13.79 -2.77 0.99
C GLU A 66 12.33 -2.99 0.61
N LEU A 67 11.99 -2.67 -0.65
CA LEU A 67 10.67 -2.93 -1.20
C LEU A 67 10.71 -4.23 -2.03
N LEU A 68 9.87 -5.19 -1.67
CA LEU A 68 9.64 -6.42 -2.42
C LEU A 68 8.26 -6.39 -3.09
N ASN A 69 8.03 -7.26 -4.06
CA ASN A 69 6.81 -7.28 -4.87
C ASN A 69 6.15 -8.65 -4.91
N GLU A 70 4.84 -8.66 -4.71
CA GLU A 70 3.97 -9.80 -4.99
C GLU A 70 2.89 -9.41 -6.01
N ALA A 71 2.33 -10.37 -6.73
CA ALA A 71 1.34 -10.10 -7.77
C ALA A 71 -0.03 -9.68 -7.20
N ALA A 72 -0.36 -10.10 -5.99
CA ALA A 72 -1.65 -9.84 -5.35
C ALA A 72 -1.49 -9.40 -3.89
N GLY A 73 -2.46 -8.62 -3.38
CA GLY A 73 -2.44 -8.14 -2.00
C GLY A 73 -2.47 -9.27 -0.96
N VAL A 74 -3.21 -10.34 -1.23
CA VAL A 74 -3.25 -11.53 -0.35
C VAL A 74 -1.90 -12.25 -0.28
N ASP A 75 -1.12 -12.26 -1.35
CA ASP A 75 0.21 -12.88 -1.35
C ASP A 75 1.18 -12.03 -0.51
N ALA A 76 1.08 -10.70 -0.61
CA ALA A 76 1.83 -9.79 0.24
C ALA A 76 1.43 -9.93 1.73
N GLU A 77 0.13 -10.06 2.04
CA GLU A 77 -0.37 -10.36 3.38
C GLU A 77 0.24 -11.65 3.94
N ASN A 78 0.28 -12.71 3.13
CA ASN A 78 0.84 -14.01 3.54
C ASN A 78 2.33 -13.91 3.90
N GLN A 79 3.11 -13.09 3.21
CA GLN A 79 4.53 -12.85 3.55
C GLN A 79 4.67 -12.17 4.91
N LEU A 80 3.79 -11.21 5.25
CA LEU A 80 3.76 -10.58 6.57
C LEU A 80 3.44 -11.61 7.67
N LEU A 81 2.37 -12.39 7.48
CA LEU A 81 1.93 -13.38 8.45
C LEU A 81 2.94 -14.52 8.64
N ALA A 82 3.78 -14.78 7.65
CA ALA A 82 4.89 -15.73 7.75
C ALA A 82 6.13 -15.14 8.42
N GLY A 83 6.14 -13.84 8.75
CA GLY A 83 7.29 -13.14 9.33
C GLY A 83 8.40 -12.84 8.32
N GLY A 84 8.12 -12.97 7.01
CA GLY A 84 9.09 -12.70 5.95
C GLY A 84 9.38 -11.22 5.72
N VAL A 85 8.46 -10.34 6.12
CA VAL A 85 8.55 -8.88 5.99
C VAL A 85 7.98 -8.19 7.21
N GLN A 86 8.33 -6.92 7.43
CA GLN A 86 7.84 -6.14 8.56
C GLN A 86 6.56 -5.35 8.24
N GLY A 87 6.31 -5.09 6.96
CA GLY A 87 5.12 -4.33 6.55
C GLY A 87 4.63 -4.72 5.17
N VAL A 88 3.40 -4.33 4.89
CA VAL A 88 2.76 -4.51 3.59
C VAL A 88 2.17 -3.20 3.10
N VAL A 89 2.47 -2.86 1.86
CA VAL A 89 1.68 -1.90 1.08
C VAL A 89 0.58 -2.68 0.39
N GLY A 90 -0.60 -2.63 0.98
CA GLY A 90 -1.78 -3.37 0.57
C GLY A 90 -3.05 -2.65 1.01
N PHE A 91 -4.20 -3.31 0.87
CA PHE A 91 -5.48 -2.71 1.23
C PHE A 91 -5.81 -2.86 2.71
N TYR A 92 -6.42 -1.85 3.27
CA TYR A 92 -6.85 -1.79 4.67
C TYR A 92 -7.90 -2.85 5.04
N ASP A 93 -8.73 -3.30 4.10
CA ASP A 93 -9.73 -4.34 4.35
C ASP A 93 -9.13 -5.65 4.86
N HIS A 94 -7.87 -5.93 4.51
CA HIS A 94 -7.10 -7.02 5.10
C HIS A 94 -6.95 -6.89 6.63
N CYS A 95 -6.77 -5.67 7.16
CA CYS A 95 -6.68 -5.46 8.61
C CYS A 95 -7.98 -5.89 9.33
N VAL A 96 -9.13 -5.63 8.72
CA VAL A 96 -10.45 -6.01 9.25
C VAL A 96 -10.68 -7.53 9.13
N ASP A 97 -10.38 -8.13 7.97
CA ASP A 97 -10.53 -9.58 7.74
C ASP A 97 -9.58 -10.40 8.62
N LEU A 98 -8.34 -9.95 8.78
CA LEU A 98 -7.34 -10.59 9.65
C LEU A 98 -7.74 -10.55 11.13
N GLN A 99 -8.28 -9.42 11.61
CA GLN A 99 -8.77 -9.37 12.99
C GLN A 99 -9.90 -10.38 13.21
N ALA A 100 -10.77 -10.58 12.22
CA ALA A 100 -11.79 -11.63 12.28
C ALA A 100 -11.21 -13.05 12.37
N LYS A 101 -9.98 -13.26 11.92
CA LYS A 101 -9.20 -14.50 12.01
C LYS A 101 -8.31 -14.56 13.26
N GLY A 102 -8.38 -13.55 14.16
CA GLY A 102 -7.55 -13.47 15.36
C GLY A 102 -6.10 -13.05 15.10
N LYS A 103 -5.82 -12.41 13.95
CA LYS A 103 -4.53 -11.83 13.61
C LYS A 103 -4.64 -10.31 13.72
N PHE A 104 -3.65 -9.68 14.34
CA PHE A 104 -3.68 -8.26 14.64
C PHE A 104 -2.62 -7.53 13.82
N VAL A 105 -3.08 -6.87 12.79
CA VAL A 105 -2.32 -5.93 11.97
C VAL A 105 -3.06 -4.59 11.95
N GLU A 106 -2.33 -3.51 11.81
CA GLU A 106 -2.91 -2.16 11.78
C GLU A 106 -2.32 -1.31 10.66
N SER A 107 -3.17 -0.53 10.00
CA SER A 107 -2.74 0.52 9.08
C SER A 107 -2.15 1.68 9.87
N ILE A 108 -0.89 2.03 9.59
CA ILE A 108 -0.19 3.17 10.22
C ILE A 108 -0.16 4.41 9.33
N VAL A 109 -0.39 4.24 8.02
CA VAL A 109 -0.55 5.33 7.04
C VAL A 109 -1.59 4.91 6.02
N GLN A 110 -2.64 5.70 5.85
CA GLN A 110 -3.66 5.46 4.84
C GLN A 110 -3.32 6.22 3.55
N PHE A 111 -3.04 5.52 2.46
CA PHE A 111 -2.68 6.16 1.20
C PHE A 111 -3.88 6.63 0.40
N SER A 112 -4.96 5.84 0.37
CA SER A 112 -6.12 6.17 -0.44
C SER A 112 -7.43 6.03 0.33
N GLN A 113 -8.43 6.83 -0.06
CA GLN A 113 -9.78 6.86 0.49
C GLN A 113 -10.82 6.25 -0.47
N ALA A 114 -10.36 5.72 -1.60
CA ALA A 114 -11.13 4.99 -2.59
C ALA A 114 -10.32 3.79 -3.09
N PRO A 115 -10.97 2.70 -3.55
CA PRO A 115 -10.29 1.49 -4.02
C PRO A 115 -9.38 1.70 -5.23
N GLY A 116 -9.68 2.67 -6.08
CA GLY A 116 -8.99 2.79 -7.36
C GLY A 116 -9.25 1.62 -8.30
N GLU A 117 -10.26 0.81 -8.01
CA GLU A 117 -10.63 -0.40 -8.72
C GLU A 117 -11.88 -0.21 -9.58
N VAL A 118 -11.99 -1.00 -10.64
CA VAL A 118 -13.11 -0.98 -11.58
C VAL A 118 -13.50 -2.41 -11.92
N VAL A 119 -14.81 -2.69 -12.00
CA VAL A 119 -15.29 -3.87 -12.70
C VAL A 119 -15.32 -3.58 -14.19
N LEU A 120 -14.50 -4.29 -14.94
CA LEU A 120 -14.50 -4.30 -16.39
C LEU A 120 -15.34 -5.46 -16.91
N VAL A 121 -16.04 -5.22 -18.01
CA VAL A 121 -16.77 -6.24 -18.78
C VAL A 121 -16.14 -6.34 -20.15
N SER A 122 -15.85 -7.57 -20.60
CA SER A 122 -15.34 -7.85 -21.93
C SER A 122 -16.31 -7.33 -23.00
N SER A 123 -15.77 -6.71 -24.06
CA SER A 123 -16.57 -6.29 -25.21
C SER A 123 -17.26 -7.46 -25.93
N ASN A 124 -16.82 -8.70 -25.71
CA ASN A 124 -17.47 -9.91 -26.20
C ASN A 124 -18.72 -10.29 -25.41
N HIS A 125 -18.96 -9.68 -24.23
CA HIS A 125 -20.06 -9.97 -23.33
C HIS A 125 -20.94 -8.74 -23.03
N PRO A 126 -21.49 -8.07 -24.06
CA PRO A 126 -22.29 -6.87 -23.88
C PRO A 126 -23.61 -7.09 -23.11
N GLU A 127 -24.00 -8.36 -22.90
CA GLU A 127 -25.14 -8.71 -22.06
C GLU A 127 -24.88 -8.42 -20.58
N ILE A 128 -23.62 -8.32 -20.13
CA ILE A 128 -23.30 -8.02 -18.74
C ILE A 128 -23.31 -6.50 -18.54
N ASN A 129 -24.44 -5.97 -18.06
CA ASN A 129 -24.62 -4.54 -17.83
C ASN A 129 -25.05 -4.20 -16.38
N ALA A 130 -25.15 -5.23 -15.52
CA ALA A 130 -25.35 -5.09 -14.08
C ALA A 130 -24.69 -6.25 -13.31
N PRO A 131 -24.34 -6.08 -12.03
CA PRO A 131 -23.78 -7.17 -11.21
C PRO A 131 -24.72 -8.38 -11.04
N SER A 132 -26.02 -8.23 -11.22
CA SER A 132 -26.98 -9.35 -11.23
C SER A 132 -26.74 -10.34 -12.37
N GLU A 133 -26.06 -9.91 -13.43
CA GLU A 133 -25.73 -10.74 -14.61
C GLU A 133 -24.41 -11.50 -14.48
N PHE A 134 -23.76 -11.42 -13.32
CA PHE A 134 -22.59 -12.22 -12.98
C PHE A 134 -22.94 -13.71 -12.79
N LYS A 135 -24.22 -14.05 -12.67
CA LYS A 135 -24.65 -15.44 -12.47
C LYS A 135 -24.18 -16.35 -13.62
N GLY A 136 -23.44 -17.41 -13.24
CA GLY A 136 -22.85 -18.35 -14.18
C GLY A 136 -21.66 -17.83 -14.97
N LYS A 137 -21.16 -16.63 -14.65
CA LYS A 137 -19.97 -16.03 -15.27
C LYS A 137 -18.73 -16.32 -14.44
N THR A 138 -17.57 -16.30 -15.10
CA THR A 138 -16.25 -16.33 -14.49
C THR A 138 -15.70 -14.92 -14.45
N LEU A 139 -15.38 -14.41 -13.26
CA LEU A 139 -14.86 -13.09 -13.05
C LEU A 139 -13.39 -13.13 -12.60
N GLY A 140 -12.57 -12.33 -13.28
CA GLY A 140 -11.16 -12.17 -12.93
C GLY A 140 -10.97 -11.30 -11.70
N VAL A 141 -10.06 -11.71 -10.82
CA VAL A 141 -9.60 -10.94 -9.67
C VAL A 141 -8.07 -11.02 -9.58
N THR A 142 -7.42 -10.13 -8.85
CA THR A 142 -5.96 -10.17 -8.74
C THR A 142 -5.49 -11.41 -7.99
N GLY A 143 -6.22 -11.82 -6.94
CA GLY A 143 -5.96 -13.02 -6.15
C GLY A 143 -7.21 -13.39 -5.35
N LEU A 144 -7.40 -14.65 -5.06
CA LEU A 144 -8.49 -15.09 -4.17
C LEU A 144 -8.20 -14.66 -2.74
N GLY A 145 -9.08 -13.84 -2.16
CA GLY A 145 -8.86 -13.20 -0.87
C GLY A 145 -8.21 -11.82 -0.94
N SER A 146 -7.85 -11.32 -2.12
CA SER A 146 -7.48 -9.91 -2.31
C SER A 146 -8.72 -9.00 -2.36
N SER A 147 -8.53 -7.68 -2.20
CA SER A 147 -9.62 -6.70 -2.22
C SER A 147 -10.47 -6.72 -3.49
N THR A 148 -9.84 -6.95 -4.66
CA THR A 148 -10.58 -7.18 -5.92
C THR A 148 -11.56 -8.35 -5.80
N ASN A 149 -11.19 -9.42 -5.10
CA ASN A 149 -12.08 -10.53 -4.83
C ASN A 149 -13.17 -10.17 -3.82
N PHE A 150 -12.81 -9.49 -2.73
CA PHE A 150 -13.77 -9.04 -1.72
C PHE A 150 -14.85 -8.14 -2.33
N LEU A 151 -14.45 -7.12 -3.08
CA LEU A 151 -15.39 -6.19 -3.70
C LEU A 151 -16.22 -6.85 -4.82
N THR A 152 -15.67 -7.80 -5.58
CA THR A 152 -16.43 -8.59 -6.54
C THR A 152 -17.54 -9.41 -5.85
N LEU A 153 -17.21 -10.09 -4.75
CA LEU A 153 -18.18 -10.87 -3.97
C LEU A 153 -19.22 -9.97 -3.31
N PHE A 154 -18.83 -8.78 -2.84
CA PHE A 154 -19.78 -7.79 -2.32
C PHE A 154 -20.78 -7.34 -3.40
N MET A 155 -20.30 -7.00 -4.60
CA MET A 155 -21.18 -6.60 -5.71
C MET A 155 -22.17 -7.70 -6.07
N ALA A 156 -21.71 -8.94 -6.14
CA ALA A 156 -22.56 -10.09 -6.39
C ALA A 156 -23.63 -10.29 -5.29
N SER A 157 -23.22 -10.23 -4.02
CA SER A 157 -24.13 -10.36 -2.87
C SER A 157 -25.17 -9.23 -2.84
N LYS A 158 -24.75 -7.99 -3.08
CA LYS A 158 -25.68 -6.83 -3.17
C LYS A 158 -26.68 -6.94 -4.33
N ALA A 159 -26.31 -7.64 -5.39
CA ALA A 159 -27.20 -7.95 -6.51
C ALA A 159 -28.11 -9.18 -6.26
N GLY A 160 -28.08 -9.75 -5.04
CA GLY A 160 -28.89 -10.89 -4.64
C GLY A 160 -28.35 -12.27 -5.05
N LEU A 161 -27.12 -12.34 -5.56
CA LEU A 161 -26.49 -13.60 -5.93
C LEU A 161 -25.95 -14.34 -4.69
N GLN A 162 -26.04 -15.66 -4.74
CA GLN A 162 -25.57 -16.52 -3.66
C GLN A 162 -24.12 -16.98 -3.88
N SER A 163 -23.49 -17.45 -2.80
CA SER A 163 -22.19 -18.11 -2.92
C SER A 163 -22.29 -19.32 -3.87
N GLY A 164 -21.49 -19.31 -4.92
CA GLY A 164 -21.51 -20.32 -5.98
C GLY A 164 -22.27 -19.92 -7.25
N ASP A 165 -23.05 -18.84 -7.23
CA ASP A 165 -23.64 -18.28 -8.47
C ASP A 165 -22.56 -17.60 -9.35
N VAL A 166 -21.44 -17.19 -8.75
CA VAL A 166 -20.32 -16.50 -9.39
C VAL A 166 -19.03 -17.27 -9.16
N VAL A 167 -18.27 -17.48 -10.22
CA VAL A 167 -16.91 -18.05 -10.14
C VAL A 167 -15.90 -16.91 -10.20
N THR A 168 -15.02 -16.78 -9.21
CA THR A 168 -13.88 -15.88 -9.26
C THR A 168 -12.60 -16.65 -9.47
N VAL A 169 -11.73 -16.16 -10.37
CA VAL A 169 -10.44 -16.77 -10.69
C VAL A 169 -9.30 -15.78 -10.53
N PRO A 170 -8.15 -16.20 -9.96
CA PRO A 170 -6.99 -15.34 -9.81
C PRO A 170 -6.27 -15.20 -11.16
N VAL A 171 -6.28 -14.02 -11.73
CA VAL A 171 -5.64 -13.70 -13.02
C VAL A 171 -4.59 -12.60 -12.92
N GLY A 172 -4.30 -12.11 -11.68
CA GLY A 172 -3.38 -11.00 -11.48
C GLY A 172 -3.93 -9.67 -12.00
N ALA A 173 -3.01 -8.81 -12.44
CA ALA A 173 -3.29 -7.51 -13.07
C ALA A 173 -2.43 -7.36 -14.33
N GLY A 174 -2.55 -6.24 -15.04
CA GLY A 174 -1.75 -5.98 -16.23
C GLY A 174 -1.95 -7.00 -17.35
N GLY A 175 -0.84 -7.49 -17.90
CA GLY A 175 -0.87 -8.39 -19.07
C GLY A 175 -1.63 -9.69 -18.86
N THR A 176 -1.58 -10.28 -17.67
CA THR A 176 -2.25 -11.55 -17.36
C THR A 176 -3.76 -11.37 -17.30
N PHE A 177 -4.24 -10.26 -16.70
CA PHE A 177 -5.67 -9.92 -16.69
C PHE A 177 -6.20 -9.68 -18.12
N ILE A 178 -5.44 -8.90 -18.92
CA ILE A 178 -5.78 -8.61 -20.31
C ILE A 178 -5.87 -9.91 -21.12
N ALA A 179 -4.86 -10.78 -21.03
CA ALA A 179 -4.83 -12.05 -21.75
C ALA A 179 -5.99 -12.97 -21.36
N ALA A 180 -6.32 -13.06 -20.06
CA ALA A 180 -7.45 -13.85 -19.58
C ALA A 180 -8.79 -13.38 -20.19
N MET A 181 -8.99 -12.05 -20.30
CA MET A 181 -10.20 -11.48 -20.90
C MET A 181 -10.24 -11.65 -22.42
N GLN A 182 -9.12 -11.43 -23.10
CA GLN A 182 -9.00 -11.64 -24.55
C GLN A 182 -9.25 -13.10 -24.99
N GLN A 183 -8.84 -14.05 -24.12
CA GLN A 183 -9.03 -15.49 -24.35
C GLN A 183 -10.37 -16.01 -23.83
N ASP A 184 -11.27 -15.14 -23.41
CA ASP A 184 -12.59 -15.47 -22.84
C ASP A 184 -12.54 -16.41 -21.61
N GLN A 185 -11.40 -16.43 -20.90
CA GLN A 185 -11.27 -17.15 -19.64
C GLN A 185 -12.04 -16.43 -18.52
N ILE A 186 -12.22 -15.13 -18.65
CA ILE A 186 -13.06 -14.27 -17.79
C ILE A 186 -13.95 -13.40 -18.67
N GLN A 187 -15.23 -13.29 -18.33
CA GLN A 187 -16.21 -12.45 -19.04
C GLN A 187 -16.27 -11.04 -18.48
N ALA A 188 -15.95 -10.90 -17.19
CA ALA A 188 -15.79 -9.64 -16.49
C ALA A 188 -14.69 -9.79 -15.43
N GLY A 189 -14.30 -8.72 -14.78
CA GLY A 189 -13.33 -8.82 -13.68
C GLY A 189 -13.02 -7.48 -13.05
N MET A 190 -12.51 -7.52 -11.82
CA MET A 190 -12.09 -6.34 -11.08
C MET A 190 -10.58 -6.17 -11.16
N THR A 191 -10.14 -5.00 -11.56
CA THR A 191 -8.74 -4.66 -11.74
C THR A 191 -8.47 -3.19 -11.41
N THR A 192 -7.22 -2.77 -11.53
CA THR A 192 -6.69 -1.44 -11.17
C THR A 192 -6.05 -0.74 -12.37
N GLU A 193 -5.74 0.56 -12.23
CA GLU A 193 -4.90 1.26 -13.21
C GLU A 193 -3.44 0.71 -13.18
N PRO A 194 -2.75 0.67 -14.31
CA PRO A 194 -3.12 1.19 -15.64
C PRO A 194 -3.90 0.18 -16.52
N THR A 195 -4.22 -1.01 -16.04
CA THR A 195 -4.94 -2.06 -16.79
C THR A 195 -6.29 -1.56 -17.29
N ILE A 196 -7.03 -0.83 -16.44
CA ILE A 196 -8.35 -0.27 -16.74
C ILE A 196 -8.27 0.63 -17.98
N SER A 197 -7.45 1.66 -17.91
CA SER A 197 -7.32 2.66 -18.99
C SER A 197 -6.86 2.02 -20.30
N ARG A 198 -5.96 1.04 -20.23
CA ARG A 198 -5.47 0.33 -21.40
C ARG A 198 -6.60 -0.42 -22.12
N MET A 199 -7.38 -1.21 -21.40
CA MET A 199 -8.45 -2.02 -21.98
C MET A 199 -9.62 -1.17 -22.50
N VAL A 200 -9.96 -0.09 -21.79
CA VAL A 200 -10.98 0.84 -22.24
C VAL A 200 -10.52 1.61 -23.49
N LYS A 201 -9.26 2.05 -23.55
CA LYS A 201 -8.68 2.76 -24.71
C LYS A 201 -8.67 1.90 -25.98
N THR A 202 -8.43 0.59 -25.84
CA THR A 202 -8.43 -0.34 -26.98
C THR A 202 -9.83 -0.84 -27.37
N GLY A 203 -10.86 -0.52 -26.56
CA GLY A 203 -12.22 -1.00 -26.77
C GLY A 203 -12.44 -2.50 -26.44
N GLU A 204 -11.47 -3.13 -25.77
CA GLU A 204 -11.54 -4.54 -25.36
C GLU A 204 -12.47 -4.77 -24.19
N ALA A 205 -12.69 -3.73 -23.37
CA ALA A 205 -13.59 -3.78 -22.23
C ALA A 205 -14.31 -2.45 -22.00
N SER A 206 -15.44 -2.52 -21.34
CA SER A 206 -16.19 -1.37 -20.84
C SER A 206 -16.25 -1.38 -19.30
N VAL A 207 -16.44 -0.19 -18.73
CA VAL A 207 -16.57 -0.01 -17.27
C VAL A 207 -18.00 -0.30 -16.85
N LEU A 208 -18.18 -1.24 -15.93
CA LEU A 208 -19.45 -1.56 -15.32
C LEU A 208 -19.65 -0.84 -13.96
N VAL A 209 -18.65 -0.96 -13.09
CA VAL A 209 -18.63 -0.30 -11.78
C VAL A 209 -17.31 0.42 -11.63
N ASP A 210 -17.37 1.72 -11.38
CA ASP A 210 -16.17 2.55 -11.17
C ASP A 210 -16.04 2.93 -9.70
N MET A 211 -14.89 2.66 -9.09
CA MET A 211 -14.56 3.05 -7.72
C MET A 211 -13.19 3.77 -7.66
N ARG A 212 -12.81 4.47 -8.75
CA ARG A 212 -11.55 5.23 -8.82
C ARG A 212 -11.61 6.56 -8.09
N THR A 213 -12.80 7.08 -7.83
CA THR A 213 -12.99 8.35 -7.12
C THR A 213 -13.75 8.15 -5.81
N VAL A 214 -13.63 9.10 -4.89
CA VAL A 214 -14.39 9.10 -3.64
C VAL A 214 -15.89 9.15 -3.91
N GLU A 215 -16.34 9.95 -4.88
CA GLU A 215 -17.75 10.09 -5.24
C GLU A 215 -18.31 8.77 -5.77
N SER A 216 -17.66 8.17 -6.77
CA SER A 216 -18.10 6.90 -7.36
C SER A 216 -18.03 5.75 -6.34
N THR A 217 -17.03 5.75 -5.45
CA THR A 217 -16.93 4.81 -4.34
C THR A 217 -18.10 4.93 -3.38
N ARG A 218 -18.45 6.15 -2.96
CA ARG A 218 -19.62 6.39 -2.09
C ARG A 218 -20.93 5.91 -2.74
N LYS A 219 -21.06 6.09 -4.04
CA LYS A 219 -22.23 5.59 -4.80
C LYS A 219 -22.27 4.06 -4.81
N ALA A 220 -21.16 3.40 -4.99
CA ALA A 220 -21.06 1.94 -5.08
C ALA A 220 -21.15 1.25 -3.70
N LEU A 221 -20.51 1.81 -2.68
CA LEU A 221 -20.27 1.14 -1.39
C LEU A 221 -21.00 1.82 -0.20
N GLY A 222 -21.58 3.01 -0.39
CA GLY A 222 -22.31 3.74 0.65
C GLY A 222 -21.45 4.66 1.54
N GLY A 223 -20.13 4.69 1.36
CA GLY A 223 -19.18 5.53 2.11
C GLY A 223 -17.83 5.58 1.45
N THR A 224 -16.85 6.24 2.08
CA THR A 224 -15.45 6.10 1.68
C THR A 224 -14.99 4.67 1.95
N TYR A 225 -14.10 4.17 1.12
CA TYR A 225 -13.49 2.87 1.29
C TYR A 225 -11.97 3.03 1.31
N PRO A 226 -11.37 3.24 2.49
CA PRO A 226 -9.92 3.31 2.61
C PRO A 226 -9.33 2.02 2.07
N ALA A 227 -8.42 2.17 1.14
CA ALA A 227 -7.86 1.06 0.38
C ALA A 227 -6.35 0.98 0.61
N ALA A 228 -5.52 1.40 -0.34
CA ALA A 228 -4.08 1.31 -0.17
C ALA A 228 -3.59 1.98 1.13
N SER A 229 -2.76 1.26 1.85
CA SER A 229 -2.17 1.69 3.12
C SER A 229 -0.82 1.00 3.35
N LEU A 230 -0.04 1.50 4.30
CA LEU A 230 1.00 0.71 4.94
C LEU A 230 0.40 0.09 6.19
N TYR A 231 0.31 -1.23 6.24
CA TYR A 231 -0.06 -1.95 7.45
C TYR A 231 1.04 -2.90 7.92
N MET A 232 1.10 -3.10 9.22
CA MET A 232 2.14 -3.87 9.90
C MET A 232 1.51 -4.67 11.05
N GLU A 233 2.20 -5.70 11.55
CA GLU A 233 1.75 -6.36 12.77
C GLU A 233 1.76 -5.39 13.96
N THR A 234 0.65 -5.32 14.72
CA THR A 234 0.52 -4.42 15.88
C THR A 234 1.66 -4.62 16.88
N ALA A 235 2.07 -5.88 17.13
CA ALA A 235 3.19 -6.17 18.02
C ALA A 235 4.52 -5.57 17.53
N TRP A 236 4.75 -5.56 16.20
CA TRP A 236 5.93 -4.91 15.63
C TRP A 236 5.87 -3.38 15.80
N VAL A 237 4.73 -2.78 15.50
CA VAL A 237 4.50 -1.34 15.67
C VAL A 237 4.75 -0.89 17.11
N ASP A 238 4.22 -1.64 18.08
CA ASP A 238 4.39 -1.34 19.52
C ASP A 238 5.86 -1.41 19.96
N ALA A 239 6.63 -2.33 19.39
CA ALA A 239 8.04 -2.49 19.70
C ALA A 239 8.96 -1.50 18.96
N HIS A 240 8.50 -0.93 17.82
CA HIS A 240 9.34 -0.12 16.90
C HIS A 240 8.68 1.23 16.56
N LYS A 241 8.20 1.93 17.57
CA LYS A 241 7.48 3.21 17.39
C LYS A 241 8.27 4.29 16.67
N GLN A 242 9.59 4.30 16.81
CA GLN A 242 10.44 5.26 16.12
C GLN A 242 10.51 4.98 14.62
N GLU A 243 10.67 3.73 14.23
CA GLU A 243 10.70 3.27 12.85
C GLU A 243 9.31 3.49 12.19
N ALA A 244 8.24 3.17 12.91
CA ALA A 244 6.87 3.43 12.45
C ALA A 244 6.62 4.94 12.21
N GLN A 245 7.11 5.82 13.11
CA GLN A 245 7.04 7.28 12.92
C GLN A 245 7.80 7.73 11.69
N LYS A 246 9.03 7.24 11.49
CA LYS A 246 9.86 7.57 10.33
C LYS A 246 9.23 7.10 9.01
N LEU A 247 8.70 5.86 8.98
CA LEU A 247 7.95 5.35 7.83
C LEU A 247 6.74 6.23 7.52
N ALA A 248 5.94 6.58 8.55
CA ALA A 248 4.80 7.46 8.38
C ALA A 248 5.23 8.83 7.83
N THR A 249 6.32 9.40 8.34
CA THR A 249 6.85 10.67 7.84
C THR A 249 7.23 10.59 6.36
N ALA A 250 7.96 9.56 5.95
CA ALA A 250 8.35 9.35 4.56
C ALA A 250 7.13 9.22 3.63
N PHE A 251 6.12 8.45 4.04
CA PHE A 251 4.91 8.27 3.23
C PHE A 251 4.02 9.51 3.20
N VAL A 252 3.89 10.25 4.29
CA VAL A 252 3.14 11.52 4.30
C VAL A 252 3.80 12.56 3.40
N LYS A 253 5.13 12.67 3.41
CA LYS A 253 5.88 13.50 2.43
C LYS A 253 5.55 13.08 1.00
N THR A 254 5.49 11.78 0.74
CA THR A 254 5.15 11.24 -0.58
C THR A 254 3.71 11.58 -1.00
N LEU A 255 2.75 11.45 -0.10
CA LEU A 255 1.36 11.82 -0.35
C LEU A 255 1.21 13.32 -0.61
N LYS A 256 1.92 14.17 0.14
CA LYS A 256 2.00 15.62 -0.12
C LYS A 256 2.57 15.89 -1.51
N PHE A 257 3.64 15.18 -1.91
CA PHE A 257 4.20 15.29 -3.25
C PHE A 257 3.18 14.94 -4.33
N ILE A 258 2.46 13.81 -4.19
CA ILE A 258 1.42 13.39 -5.14
C ILE A 258 0.31 14.45 -5.26
N ASN A 259 -0.12 15.03 -4.15
CA ASN A 259 -1.20 16.01 -4.13
C ASN A 259 -0.79 17.37 -4.74
N THR A 260 0.48 17.75 -4.64
CA THR A 260 0.98 19.06 -5.08
C THR A 260 1.60 19.07 -6.48
N HIS A 261 1.91 17.90 -7.05
CA HIS A 261 2.53 17.80 -8.37
C HIS A 261 1.56 17.24 -9.43
N SER A 262 1.79 17.59 -10.68
CA SER A 262 1.06 17.04 -11.82
C SER A 262 1.40 15.55 -12.02
N ALA A 263 0.49 14.82 -12.67
CA ALA A 263 0.74 13.42 -13.02
C ALA A 263 2.00 13.25 -13.90
N ALA A 264 2.31 14.24 -14.75
CA ALA A 264 3.53 14.22 -15.56
C ALA A 264 4.80 14.34 -14.71
N GLU A 265 4.84 15.27 -13.74
CA GLU A 265 5.98 15.42 -12.83
C GLU A 265 6.17 14.19 -11.95
N ILE A 266 5.09 13.57 -11.48
CA ILE A 266 5.13 12.32 -10.72
C ILE A 266 5.70 11.20 -11.59
N ALA A 267 5.22 11.07 -12.85
CA ALA A 267 5.68 10.05 -13.78
C ALA A 267 7.19 10.14 -14.06
N GLU A 268 7.80 11.34 -14.05
CA GLU A 268 9.26 11.49 -14.20
C GLU A 268 10.07 10.93 -13.03
N LYS A 269 9.46 10.68 -11.88
CA LYS A 269 10.13 10.18 -10.66
C LYS A 269 10.09 8.67 -10.52
N VAL A 270 9.17 8.00 -11.19
CA VAL A 270 9.05 6.53 -11.10
C VAL A 270 9.84 5.81 -12.19
N PRO A 271 10.26 4.56 -11.96
CA PRO A 271 10.94 3.76 -12.98
C PRO A 271 10.10 3.61 -14.25
N LYS A 272 10.77 3.55 -15.41
CA LYS A 272 10.08 3.46 -16.72
C LYS A 272 9.20 2.22 -16.86
N ASP A 273 9.51 1.15 -16.14
CA ASP A 273 8.73 -0.10 -16.15
C ASP A 273 7.29 0.11 -15.66
N PHE A 274 7.04 1.18 -14.85
CA PHE A 274 5.70 1.55 -14.41
C PHE A 274 4.78 1.98 -15.56
N TYR A 275 5.34 2.43 -16.67
CA TYR A 275 4.55 2.87 -17.82
C TYR A 275 4.03 1.72 -18.69
N VAL A 276 4.57 0.51 -18.49
CA VAL A 276 4.24 -0.68 -19.30
C VAL A 276 4.28 -0.37 -20.82
N GLY A 277 5.23 0.51 -21.24
CA GLY A 277 5.40 0.94 -22.62
C GLY A 277 4.47 2.09 -23.11
N ASP A 278 3.51 2.55 -22.28
CA ASP A 278 2.60 3.68 -22.60
C ASP A 278 2.66 4.76 -21.51
N LYS A 279 3.68 5.62 -21.59
CA LYS A 279 3.84 6.72 -20.62
C LYS A 279 2.68 7.72 -20.65
N GLU A 280 2.16 8.04 -21.82
CA GLU A 280 1.06 8.99 -21.96
C GLU A 280 -0.23 8.42 -21.34
N GLY A 281 -0.52 7.14 -21.60
CA GLY A 281 -1.64 6.43 -20.96
C GLY A 281 -1.49 6.35 -19.45
N TYR A 282 -0.28 6.09 -18.96
CA TYR A 282 0.00 6.09 -17.52
C TYR A 282 -0.26 7.45 -16.87
N ILE A 283 0.21 8.55 -17.51
CA ILE A 283 -0.02 9.92 -17.01
C ILE A 283 -1.51 10.26 -17.03
N ALA A 284 -2.24 9.89 -18.10
CA ALA A 284 -3.68 10.13 -18.20
C ALA A 284 -4.45 9.38 -17.11
N ALA A 285 -4.14 8.11 -16.87
CA ALA A 285 -4.74 7.30 -15.80
C ALA A 285 -4.45 7.89 -14.41
N LEU A 286 -3.21 8.28 -14.15
CA LEU A 286 -2.83 8.91 -12.89
C LEU A 286 -3.53 10.25 -12.69
N ASN A 287 -3.65 11.07 -13.74
CA ASN A 287 -4.34 12.35 -13.65
C ASN A 287 -5.84 12.19 -13.33
N ALA A 288 -6.48 11.14 -13.86
CA ALA A 288 -7.87 10.82 -13.56
C ALA A 288 -8.06 10.25 -12.14
N GLY A 289 -7.09 9.48 -11.64
CA GLY A 289 -7.20 8.69 -10.40
C GLY A 289 -6.51 9.29 -9.18
N LYS A 290 -5.55 10.23 -9.31
CA LYS A 290 -4.74 10.67 -8.17
C LYS A 290 -5.54 11.34 -7.04
N GLY A 291 -6.76 11.82 -7.29
CA GLY A 291 -7.67 12.32 -6.27
C GLY A 291 -8.15 11.26 -5.25
N MET A 292 -7.87 9.98 -5.50
CA MET A 292 -8.12 8.91 -4.53
C MET A 292 -7.15 8.96 -3.33
N PHE A 293 -5.95 9.51 -3.52
CA PHE A 293 -4.96 9.56 -2.45
C PHE A 293 -5.32 10.56 -1.36
N THR A 294 -5.08 10.19 -0.12
CA THR A 294 -5.21 11.10 1.02
C THR A 294 -4.13 12.20 0.94
N PRO A 295 -4.39 13.40 1.44
CA PRO A 295 -3.38 14.44 1.43
C PRO A 295 -2.33 14.28 2.55
N ASP A 296 -2.64 13.52 3.59
CA ASP A 296 -1.94 13.52 4.87
C ASP A 296 -1.75 12.14 5.52
N GLY A 297 -2.22 11.08 4.88
CA GLY A 297 -2.13 9.72 5.39
C GLY A 297 -3.15 9.36 6.48
N VAL A 298 -4.09 10.26 6.79
CA VAL A 298 -5.10 10.05 7.83
C VAL A 298 -6.21 9.13 7.32
N MET A 299 -6.64 8.20 8.18
CA MET A 299 -7.78 7.32 7.93
C MET A 299 -9.08 8.15 7.83
N PRO A 300 -9.87 8.03 6.74
CA PRO A 300 -11.19 8.68 6.65
C PRO A 300 -12.13 8.21 7.75
N GLU A 301 -12.88 9.14 8.35
CA GLU A 301 -13.69 8.87 9.55
C GLU A 301 -14.77 7.80 9.35
N ASP A 302 -15.44 7.81 8.20
CA ASP A 302 -16.49 6.84 7.85
C ASP A 302 -15.92 5.53 7.26
N GLY A 303 -14.65 5.55 6.83
CA GLY A 303 -14.02 4.49 6.07
C GLY A 303 -14.00 3.12 6.74
N PRO A 304 -13.47 2.96 7.95
CA PRO A 304 -13.42 1.66 8.63
C PRO A 304 -14.79 1.00 8.80
N LYS A 305 -15.83 1.81 9.04
CA LYS A 305 -17.21 1.31 9.14
C LYS A 305 -17.74 0.82 7.80
N THR A 306 -17.43 1.54 6.71
CA THR A 306 -17.80 1.12 5.35
C THR A 306 -17.11 -0.21 4.99
N VAL A 307 -15.81 -0.34 5.26
CA VAL A 307 -15.07 -1.59 5.03
C VAL A 307 -15.68 -2.76 5.80
N LEU A 308 -15.98 -2.56 7.10
CA LEU A 308 -16.63 -3.59 7.90
C LEU A 308 -18.01 -3.97 7.36
N ALA A 309 -18.83 -2.99 6.93
CA ALA A 309 -20.14 -3.24 6.35
C ALA A 309 -20.03 -4.05 5.05
N VAL A 310 -19.09 -3.69 4.17
CA VAL A 310 -18.81 -4.42 2.93
C VAL A 310 -18.41 -5.86 3.21
N LEU A 311 -17.45 -6.09 4.10
CA LEU A 311 -16.99 -7.45 4.42
C LEU A 311 -18.08 -8.27 5.12
N SER A 312 -18.89 -7.66 5.98
CA SER A 312 -19.98 -8.33 6.70
C SER A 312 -21.08 -8.84 5.78
N GLU A 313 -21.22 -8.29 4.57
CA GLU A 313 -22.23 -8.71 3.61
C GLU A 313 -21.99 -10.13 3.09
N PHE A 314 -20.75 -10.45 2.73
CA PHE A 314 -20.40 -11.71 2.05
C PHE A 314 -19.40 -12.58 2.81
N SER A 315 -18.50 -12.00 3.62
CA SER A 315 -17.39 -12.74 4.24
C SER A 315 -17.88 -13.60 5.41
N LYS A 316 -17.71 -14.92 5.29
CA LYS A 316 -17.96 -15.85 6.40
C LYS A 316 -17.03 -15.63 7.59
N ASN A 317 -15.88 -15.01 7.36
CA ASN A 317 -14.93 -14.70 8.43
C ASN A 317 -15.41 -13.54 9.29
N VAL A 318 -16.05 -12.54 8.69
CA VAL A 318 -16.43 -11.27 9.33
C VAL A 318 -17.89 -11.26 9.79
N LYS A 319 -18.79 -11.88 9.00
CA LYS A 319 -20.25 -11.88 9.25
C LYS A 319 -20.57 -12.40 10.65
N GLY A 320 -21.25 -11.57 11.44
CA GLY A 320 -21.67 -11.90 12.80
C GLY A 320 -20.57 -11.86 13.84
N LYS A 321 -19.33 -11.51 13.50
CA LYS A 321 -18.25 -11.33 14.48
C LYS A 321 -18.16 -9.89 14.96
N ARG A 322 -17.72 -9.73 16.19
CA ARG A 322 -17.41 -8.44 16.78
C ARG A 322 -15.97 -8.05 16.39
N ILE A 323 -15.85 -7.04 15.53
CA ILE A 323 -14.57 -6.46 15.13
C ILE A 323 -14.37 -5.14 15.85
N ASP A 324 -13.23 -4.97 16.49
CA ASP A 324 -12.82 -3.72 17.12
C ASP A 324 -12.03 -2.88 16.10
N LEU A 325 -12.73 -2.00 15.40
CA LEU A 325 -12.12 -1.17 14.36
C LEU A 325 -10.99 -0.27 14.89
N SER A 326 -11.01 0.09 16.19
CA SER A 326 -9.95 0.92 16.79
C SER A 326 -8.58 0.22 16.84
N LYS A 327 -8.55 -1.09 16.61
CA LYS A 327 -7.33 -1.92 16.58
C LYS A 327 -6.91 -2.31 15.16
N THR A 328 -7.55 -1.76 14.14
CA THR A 328 -7.22 -2.06 12.73
C THR A 328 -6.43 -0.95 12.07
N PHE A 329 -6.33 0.19 12.71
CA PHE A 329 -5.53 1.33 12.25
C PHE A 329 -5.13 2.24 13.40
N THR A 330 -4.09 3.03 13.18
CA THR A 330 -3.73 4.15 14.05
C THR A 330 -3.46 5.41 13.23
N THR A 331 -3.76 6.58 13.82
CA THR A 331 -3.39 7.89 13.25
C THR A 331 -2.30 8.58 14.08
N GLU A 332 -1.73 7.88 15.05
CA GLU A 332 -0.72 8.42 15.98
C GLU A 332 0.46 9.02 15.21
N PHE A 333 0.98 8.27 14.24
CA PHE A 333 2.21 8.63 13.54
C PHE A 333 2.01 9.72 12.48
N VAL A 334 0.88 9.72 11.77
CA VAL A 334 0.61 10.69 10.69
C VAL A 334 0.25 12.08 11.22
N LYS A 335 -0.38 12.18 12.41
CA LYS A 335 -0.74 13.45 13.03
C LYS A 335 0.47 14.28 13.46
N ASN A 336 1.62 13.65 13.62
CA ASN A 336 2.86 14.30 14.04
C ASN A 336 3.74 14.76 12.87
N VAL A 337 3.26 14.60 11.63
CA VAL A 337 4.01 15.01 10.42
C VAL A 337 3.53 16.41 9.98
N ASN A 338 4.41 17.41 10.10
CA ASN A 338 4.17 18.80 9.67
C ASN A 338 4.24 18.99 8.15
#